data_6593db86e1d1e231f527c68d18596162
#
_entry.id   6593db86e1d1e231f527c68d18596162
#
_cell.length_a   1.000
_cell.length_b   1.000
_cell.length_c   1.000
_cell.angle_alpha   90.00
_cell.angle_beta   90.00
_cell.angle_gamma   90.00
#
_symmetry.space_group_name_H-M   'P 1'
#
loop_
_entity.id
_entity.type
_entity.pdbx_description
1 polymer ?
#
loop_
_entity_poly.entity_id
_entity_poly.type
_entity_poly.pdbx_seq_one_letter_code
_entity_poly.pdbx_strand_id
1 'polypeptide(L)'
;SKLAIIQRFDLPRLFFSRNTLLGNFMANYSTNEFKAGLKVMHEGNPFAILENEYVKPGKGQAFNRVKMRNLKTGKVLENTFKSGDSLEGADVVDTEMNYLYNDGEFWHFMHPESFEQLQADKNAMGDTAKWLKENSNEECTITLFNGVSLSVAAPNFVELVITENDQGLKGDISGGGGKHEN
;
A
#
# COMPACT_ATOMS: atom_id res chain seq x y z
N SER A 1 -8.22 41.00 -49.72
CA SER A 1 -8.95 40.59 -48.52
C SER A 1 -8.57 39.16 -48.14
N LYS A 2 -7.77 39.05 -47.08
CA LYS A 2 -7.38 37.75 -46.52
C LYS A 2 -8.42 37.35 -45.49
N LEU A 3 -9.21 36.32 -45.81
CA LEU A 3 -10.05 35.62 -44.84
C LEU A 3 -9.14 34.81 -43.90
N ALA A 4 -9.08 35.21 -42.65
CA ALA A 4 -8.48 34.41 -41.60
C ALA A 4 -9.47 33.33 -41.21
N ILE A 5 -9.16 32.07 -41.52
CA ILE A 5 -9.89 30.92 -41.03
C ILE A 5 -9.41 30.69 -39.60
N ILE A 6 -10.26 31.09 -38.66
CA ILE A 6 -10.08 30.74 -37.24
C ILE A 6 -10.53 29.27 -37.11
N GLN A 7 -9.57 28.37 -37.08
CA GLN A 7 -9.82 27.00 -36.61
C GLN A 7 -10.17 27.06 -35.13
N ARG A 8 -11.45 26.86 -34.85
CA ARG A 8 -11.88 26.55 -33.48
C ARG A 8 -11.30 25.21 -33.12
N PHE A 9 -10.30 25.21 -32.27
CA PHE A 9 -9.94 24.03 -31.51
C PHE A 9 -11.12 23.71 -30.60
N ASP A 10 -11.88 22.70 -30.98
CA ASP A 10 -12.78 22.03 -30.06
C ASP A 10 -11.93 21.36 -28.98
N LEU A 11 -11.86 22.01 -27.83
CA LEU A 11 -11.42 21.42 -26.63
C LEU A 11 -12.35 20.22 -26.36
N PRO A 12 -11.81 18.99 -26.21
CA PRO A 12 -12.62 17.86 -25.77
C PRO A 12 -13.27 18.26 -24.45
N ARG A 13 -14.59 18.22 -24.42
CA ARG A 13 -15.36 18.34 -23.19
C ARG A 13 -14.78 17.37 -22.20
N LEU A 14 -14.09 17.92 -21.21
CA LEU A 14 -13.79 17.23 -19.98
C LEU A 14 -15.11 16.62 -19.49
N PHE A 15 -15.23 15.33 -19.63
CA PHE A 15 -16.22 14.55 -18.92
C PHE A 15 -15.89 14.71 -17.44
N PHE A 16 -16.35 15.80 -16.85
CA PHE A 16 -16.51 15.90 -15.43
C PHE A 16 -17.53 14.83 -15.07
N SER A 17 -17.04 13.67 -14.72
CA SER A 17 -17.86 12.65 -14.10
C SER A 17 -18.55 13.29 -12.90
N ARG A 18 -19.89 13.35 -12.97
CA ARG A 18 -20.77 13.91 -11.96
C ARG A 18 -20.77 13.09 -10.65
N ASN A 19 -19.68 12.42 -10.34
CA ASN A 19 -19.53 11.62 -9.12
C ASN A 19 -18.84 12.35 -7.97
N THR A 20 -18.61 13.65 -8.07
CA THR A 20 -17.90 14.42 -7.03
C THR A 20 -18.82 14.99 -5.94
N LEU A 21 -20.09 14.61 -5.87
CA LEU A 21 -21.03 15.14 -4.87
C LEU A 21 -21.70 14.08 -3.97
N LEU A 22 -21.39 12.81 -4.16
CA LEU A 22 -21.59 11.82 -3.09
C LEU A 22 -20.29 11.83 -2.30
N GLY A 23 -20.28 12.58 -1.20
CA GLY A 23 -19.21 12.47 -0.23
C GLY A 23 -18.95 10.99 -0.01
N ASN A 24 -17.71 10.55 -0.17
CA ASN A 24 -17.32 9.20 0.14
C ASN A 24 -17.77 8.93 1.57
N PHE A 25 -18.93 8.32 1.72
CA PHE A 25 -19.36 7.74 2.98
C PHE A 25 -18.42 6.56 3.21
N MET A 26 -17.26 6.86 3.82
CA MET A 26 -16.37 5.80 4.28
C MET A 26 -17.13 5.01 5.32
N ALA A 27 -17.19 3.70 5.14
CA ALA A 27 -17.83 2.82 6.08
C ALA A 27 -17.13 2.89 7.45
N ASN A 28 -17.92 2.91 8.53
CA ASN A 28 -17.37 2.70 9.87
C ASN A 28 -17.31 1.21 10.16
N TYR A 29 -16.16 0.76 10.62
CA TYR A 29 -15.92 -0.62 11.02
C TYR A 29 -15.89 -0.72 12.54
N SER A 30 -16.69 -1.63 13.09
CA SER A 30 -16.65 -1.96 14.51
C SER A 30 -15.50 -2.92 14.82
N THR A 31 -15.15 -3.04 16.10
CA THR A 31 -14.07 -3.94 16.54
C THR A 31 -14.25 -5.39 16.10
N ASN A 32 -15.50 -5.83 15.90
CA ASN A 32 -15.82 -7.18 15.41
C ASN A 32 -15.43 -7.40 13.94
N GLU A 33 -15.34 -6.32 13.18
CA GLU A 33 -15.06 -6.34 11.76
C GLU A 33 -13.56 -6.14 11.49
N PHE A 34 -12.77 -5.84 12.52
CA PHE A 34 -11.32 -5.64 12.38
C PHE A 34 -10.63 -6.93 11.99
N LYS A 35 -9.95 -6.92 10.88
CA LYS A 35 -9.17 -8.03 10.35
C LYS A 35 -7.89 -7.53 9.70
N ALA A 36 -6.92 -8.43 9.58
CA ALA A 36 -5.68 -8.12 8.87
C ALA A 36 -5.95 -7.64 7.44
N GLY A 37 -5.28 -6.58 7.04
CA GLY A 37 -5.44 -5.93 5.74
C GLY A 37 -6.49 -4.84 5.67
N LEU A 38 -7.37 -4.70 6.68
CA LEU A 38 -8.36 -3.62 6.71
C LEU A 38 -7.66 -2.26 6.86
N LYS A 39 -8.06 -1.30 6.02
CA LYS A 39 -7.55 0.08 6.04
C LYS A 39 -8.52 0.97 6.80
N VAL A 40 -8.02 1.62 7.84
CA VAL A 40 -8.82 2.46 8.74
C VAL A 40 -8.13 3.80 9.02
N MET A 41 -8.93 4.79 9.37
CA MET A 41 -8.44 6.07 9.85
C MET A 41 -8.28 6.02 11.37
N HIS A 42 -7.14 6.44 11.86
CA HIS A 42 -6.88 6.60 13.28
C HIS A 42 -6.03 7.85 13.52
N GLU A 43 -6.50 8.73 14.39
CA GLU A 43 -5.81 10.02 14.70
C GLU A 43 -5.44 10.83 13.45
N GLY A 44 -6.34 10.85 12.45
CA GLY A 44 -6.15 11.59 11.21
C GLY A 44 -5.18 10.97 10.20
N ASN A 45 -4.69 9.75 10.45
CA ASN A 45 -3.79 9.04 9.58
C ASN A 45 -4.39 7.70 9.10
N PRO A 46 -4.02 7.25 7.88
CA PRO A 46 -4.41 5.94 7.40
C PRO A 46 -3.53 4.84 8.02
N PHE A 47 -4.18 3.79 8.52
CA PHE A 47 -3.54 2.61 9.08
C PHE A 47 -4.02 1.34 8.40
N ALA A 48 -3.14 0.36 8.30
CA ALA A 48 -3.50 -1.01 7.97
C ALA A 48 -3.51 -1.86 9.25
N ILE A 49 -4.60 -2.56 9.49
CA ILE A 49 -4.68 -3.50 10.59
C ILE A 49 -3.83 -4.73 10.25
N LEU A 50 -2.95 -5.10 11.16
CA LEU A 50 -2.10 -6.29 11.04
C LEU A 50 -2.67 -7.47 11.82
N GLU A 51 -3.10 -7.22 13.06
CA GLU A 51 -3.64 -8.22 13.97
C GLU A 51 -4.76 -7.61 14.81
N ASN A 52 -5.74 -8.43 15.12
CA ASN A 52 -6.82 -8.08 16.04
C ASN A 52 -7.06 -9.24 17.00
N GLU A 53 -6.81 -9.01 18.28
CA GLU A 53 -7.01 -9.98 19.35
C GLU A 53 -8.16 -9.52 20.24
N TYR A 54 -9.17 -10.38 20.36
CA TYR A 54 -10.27 -10.15 21.30
C TYR A 54 -9.89 -10.68 22.67
N VAL A 55 -9.97 -9.82 23.69
CA VAL A 55 -9.62 -10.16 25.06
C VAL A 55 -10.83 -9.97 25.96
N LYS A 56 -11.23 -11.04 26.63
CA LYS A 56 -12.31 -11.02 27.63
C LYS A 56 -11.71 -11.33 29.02
N PRO A 57 -11.42 -10.30 29.83
CA PRO A 57 -10.90 -10.50 31.17
C PRO A 57 -11.95 -11.15 32.08
N GLY A 58 -11.54 -11.84 33.11
CA GLY A 58 -12.44 -12.42 34.11
C GLY A 58 -13.22 -11.37 34.91
N LYS A 59 -12.64 -10.18 35.07
CA LYS A 59 -13.29 -8.99 35.63
C LYS A 59 -13.01 -7.80 34.71
N GLY A 60 -14.07 -7.06 34.37
CA GLY A 60 -13.98 -5.90 33.51
C GLY A 60 -14.59 -6.11 32.14
N GLN A 61 -14.50 -5.09 31.32
CA GLN A 61 -15.10 -5.02 30.00
C GLN A 61 -14.19 -5.69 28.97
N ALA A 62 -14.79 -6.41 28.02
CA ALA A 62 -14.06 -6.95 26.88
C ALA A 62 -13.47 -5.85 26.02
N PHE A 63 -12.31 -6.10 25.45
CA PHE A 63 -11.61 -5.17 24.59
C PHE A 63 -10.90 -5.91 23.44
N ASN A 64 -10.53 -5.17 22.41
CA ASN A 64 -9.72 -5.66 21.32
C ASN A 64 -8.34 -5.00 21.38
N ARG A 65 -7.31 -5.82 21.33
CA ARG A 65 -5.92 -5.38 21.15
C ARG A 65 -5.61 -5.43 19.67
N VAL A 66 -5.37 -4.27 19.08
CA VAL A 66 -5.20 -4.13 17.63
C VAL A 66 -3.81 -3.63 17.32
N LYS A 67 -3.09 -4.44 16.55
CA LYS A 67 -1.79 -4.06 16.00
C LYS A 67 -1.99 -3.51 14.61
N MET A 68 -1.49 -2.31 14.38
CA MET A 68 -1.70 -1.60 13.12
C MET A 68 -0.45 -0.86 12.67
N ARG A 69 -0.32 -0.69 11.36
CA ARG A 69 0.79 0.04 10.74
C ARG A 69 0.30 1.36 10.17
N ASN A 70 0.97 2.44 10.55
CA ASN A 70 0.77 3.74 9.91
C ASN A 70 1.29 3.69 8.47
N LEU A 71 0.42 3.94 7.50
CA LEU A 71 0.76 3.85 6.09
C LEU A 71 1.61 5.03 5.59
N LYS A 72 1.61 6.16 6.32
CA LYS A 72 2.46 7.31 6.00
C LYS A 72 3.89 7.15 6.52
N THR A 73 4.04 6.64 7.73
CA THR A 73 5.34 6.57 8.43
C THR A 73 5.95 5.16 8.43
N GLY A 74 5.15 4.13 8.17
CA GLY A 74 5.54 2.72 8.27
C GLY A 74 5.65 2.20 9.71
N LYS A 75 5.46 3.03 10.72
CA LYS A 75 5.55 2.62 12.13
C LYS A 75 4.38 1.72 12.50
N VAL A 76 4.70 0.68 13.25
CA VAL A 76 3.73 -0.24 13.83
C VAL A 76 3.45 0.19 15.28
N LEU A 77 2.18 0.23 15.64
CA LEU A 77 1.73 0.49 17.00
C LEU A 77 0.65 -0.51 17.39
N GLU A 78 0.45 -0.66 18.68
CA GLU A 78 -0.60 -1.48 19.27
C GLU A 78 -1.53 -0.58 20.07
N ASN A 79 -2.82 -0.64 19.78
CA ASN A 79 -3.85 0.10 20.47
C ASN A 79 -4.93 -0.83 21.01
N THR A 80 -5.52 -0.41 22.11
CA THR A 80 -6.63 -1.13 22.73
C THR A 80 -7.94 -0.37 22.49
N PHE A 81 -8.93 -1.06 21.94
CA PHE A 81 -10.27 -0.55 21.69
C PHE A 81 -11.28 -1.30 22.55
N LYS A 82 -12.22 -0.58 23.11
CA LYS A 82 -13.32 -1.21 23.83
C LYS A 82 -14.20 -1.97 22.85
N SER A 83 -14.78 -3.08 23.32
CA SER A 83 -15.76 -3.81 22.52
C SER A 83 -16.93 -2.87 22.15
N GLY A 84 -17.19 -2.73 20.85
CA GLY A 84 -18.18 -1.79 20.31
C GLY A 84 -17.63 -0.46 19.82
N ASP A 85 -16.34 -0.14 20.04
CA ASP A 85 -15.70 0.99 19.39
C ASP A 85 -15.68 0.77 17.87
N SER A 86 -15.61 1.86 17.13
CA SER A 86 -15.54 1.84 15.66
C SER A 86 -14.45 2.79 15.13
N LEU A 87 -13.90 2.45 13.99
CA LEU A 87 -12.99 3.30 13.23
C LEU A 87 -13.56 3.53 11.83
N GLU A 88 -13.35 4.73 11.32
CA GLU A 88 -13.69 5.07 9.94
C GLU A 88 -12.76 4.32 8.97
N GLY A 89 -13.28 3.80 7.87
CA GLY A 89 -12.48 3.22 6.80
C GLY A 89 -11.62 4.28 6.12
N ALA A 90 -10.40 3.92 5.73
CA ALA A 90 -9.52 4.77 4.95
C ALA A 90 -9.67 4.48 3.46
N ASP A 91 -9.72 5.52 2.62
CA ASP A 91 -9.70 5.38 1.17
C ASP A 91 -8.27 5.10 0.68
N VAL A 92 -7.85 3.86 0.85
CA VAL A 92 -6.54 3.36 0.44
C VAL A 92 -6.74 2.25 -0.57
N VAL A 93 -6.17 2.43 -1.74
CA VAL A 93 -6.24 1.49 -2.86
C VAL A 93 -4.83 1.19 -3.37
N ASP A 94 -4.54 -0.07 -3.58
CA ASP A 94 -3.33 -0.50 -4.28
C ASP A 94 -3.64 -0.66 -5.77
N THR A 95 -2.79 -0.09 -6.61
CA THR A 95 -2.92 -0.19 -8.08
C THR A 95 -1.57 -0.54 -8.70
N GLU A 96 -1.61 -1.35 -9.74
CA GLU A 96 -0.41 -1.72 -10.49
C GLU A 96 -0.23 -0.76 -11.67
N MET A 97 0.95 -0.17 -11.75
CA MET A 97 1.30 0.80 -12.78
C MET A 97 2.71 0.57 -13.30
N ASN A 98 2.90 0.88 -14.56
CA ASN A 98 4.20 0.80 -15.20
C ASN A 98 5.00 2.08 -14.99
N TYR A 99 6.25 1.93 -14.59
CA TYR A 99 7.18 3.04 -14.47
C TYR A 99 7.57 3.59 -15.84
N LEU A 100 7.49 4.90 -16.00
CA LEU A 100 7.86 5.58 -17.24
C LEU A 100 9.23 6.23 -17.13
N TYR A 101 9.36 7.28 -16.34
CA TYR A 101 10.57 8.09 -16.20
C TYR A 101 10.58 8.91 -14.91
N ASN A 102 11.72 9.49 -14.61
CA ASN A 102 11.92 10.48 -13.56
C ASN A 102 12.26 11.83 -14.21
N ASP A 103 11.57 12.89 -13.80
CA ASP A 103 11.84 14.25 -14.30
C ASP A 103 12.85 15.05 -13.45
N GLY A 104 13.39 14.41 -12.40
CA GLY A 104 14.28 15.02 -11.42
C GLY A 104 13.61 15.33 -10.07
N GLU A 105 12.30 15.47 -10.03
CA GLU A 105 11.51 15.75 -8.83
C GLU A 105 10.51 14.63 -8.57
N PHE A 106 9.82 14.16 -9.62
CA PHE A 106 8.78 13.14 -9.54
C PHE A 106 9.09 11.93 -10.42
N TRP A 107 8.62 10.76 -9.97
CA TRP A 107 8.58 9.52 -10.73
C TRP A 107 7.21 9.37 -11.36
N HIS A 108 7.16 9.17 -12.65
CA HIS A 108 5.94 9.07 -13.44
C HIS A 108 5.60 7.62 -13.75
N PHE A 109 4.33 7.29 -13.55
CA PHE A 109 3.77 5.96 -13.77
C PHE A 109 2.54 6.05 -14.64
N MET A 110 2.23 4.97 -15.34
CA MET A 110 1.05 4.88 -16.20
C MET A 110 0.34 3.54 -15.97
N HIS A 111 -0.95 3.61 -15.80
CA HIS A 111 -1.78 2.42 -15.71
C HIS A 111 -1.83 1.71 -17.07
N PRO A 112 -1.59 0.38 -17.14
CA PRO A 112 -1.45 -0.34 -18.42
C PRO A 112 -2.72 -0.37 -19.26
N GLU A 113 -3.89 -0.32 -18.64
CA GLU A 113 -5.18 -0.41 -19.32
C GLU A 113 -5.86 0.93 -19.54
N SER A 114 -5.92 1.78 -18.51
CA SER A 114 -6.61 3.07 -18.58
C SER A 114 -5.74 4.20 -19.11
N PHE A 115 -4.42 4.00 -19.18
CA PHE A 115 -3.41 5.01 -19.55
C PHE A 115 -3.41 6.26 -18.66
N GLU A 116 -4.05 6.17 -17.51
CA GLU A 116 -3.96 7.22 -16.50
C GLU A 116 -2.54 7.32 -15.97
N GLN A 117 -2.07 8.56 -15.84
CA GLN A 117 -0.74 8.83 -15.33
C GLN A 117 -0.82 9.32 -13.89
N LEU A 118 0.08 8.82 -13.07
CA LEU A 118 0.30 9.26 -11.70
C LEU A 118 1.76 9.62 -11.50
N GLN A 119 1.99 10.52 -10.55
CA GLN A 119 3.32 10.88 -10.11
C GLN A 119 3.52 10.56 -8.64
N ALA A 120 4.70 10.13 -8.28
CA ALA A 120 5.11 9.89 -6.91
C ALA A 120 6.31 10.76 -6.55
N ASP A 121 6.27 11.32 -5.36
CA ASP A 121 7.38 12.11 -4.83
C ASP A 121 8.45 11.20 -4.19
N LYS A 122 9.55 11.79 -3.76
CA LYS A 122 10.65 11.09 -3.11
C LYS A 122 10.22 10.35 -1.84
N ASN A 123 9.25 10.88 -1.09
CA ASN A 123 8.76 10.25 0.13
C ASN A 123 7.96 8.99 -0.18
N ALA A 124 7.10 9.03 -1.20
CA ALA A 124 6.34 7.89 -1.66
C ALA A 124 7.24 6.80 -2.27
N MET A 125 8.28 7.20 -3.00
CA MET A 125 9.23 6.27 -3.61
C MET A 125 10.11 5.54 -2.60
N GLY A 126 10.56 6.23 -1.55
CA GLY A 126 11.45 5.65 -0.55
C GLY A 126 12.67 4.97 -1.18
N ASP A 127 12.97 3.75 -0.76
CA ASP A 127 14.08 2.96 -1.29
C ASP A 127 13.86 2.42 -2.70
N THR A 128 12.62 2.33 -3.15
CA THR A 128 12.27 1.85 -4.51
C THR A 128 12.92 2.71 -5.59
N ALA A 129 13.10 4.00 -5.35
CA ALA A 129 13.77 4.92 -6.28
C ALA A 129 15.17 4.48 -6.69
N LYS A 130 15.89 3.72 -5.84
CA LYS A 130 17.25 3.25 -6.09
C LYS A 130 17.31 2.08 -7.07
N TRP A 131 16.20 1.38 -7.23
CA TRP A 131 16.12 0.12 -7.97
C TRP A 131 15.45 0.25 -9.32
N LEU A 132 14.65 1.30 -9.53
CA LEU A 132 13.99 1.55 -10.81
C LEU A 132 14.98 2.07 -11.85
N LYS A 133 15.02 1.41 -12.99
CA LYS A 133 15.79 1.85 -14.14
C LYS A 133 14.88 2.62 -15.08
N GLU A 134 15.37 3.75 -15.60
CA GLU A 134 14.65 4.51 -16.60
C GLU A 134 14.34 3.64 -17.84
N ASN A 135 13.12 3.78 -18.35
CA ASN A 135 12.60 3.03 -19.49
C ASN A 135 12.53 1.50 -19.31
N SER A 136 12.59 1.02 -18.08
CA SER A 136 12.48 -0.42 -17.80
C SER A 136 11.06 -0.95 -17.96
N ASN A 137 10.07 -0.04 -17.95
CA ASN A 137 8.64 -0.38 -17.97
C ASN A 137 8.25 -1.39 -16.87
N GLU A 138 8.94 -1.31 -15.74
CA GLU A 138 8.71 -2.18 -14.59
C GLU A 138 7.33 -1.90 -13.99
N GLU A 139 6.64 -2.97 -13.71
CA GLU A 139 5.35 -2.92 -13.01
C GLU A 139 5.58 -2.70 -11.52
N CYS A 140 4.99 -1.65 -10.97
CA CYS A 140 5.10 -1.27 -9.58
C CYS A 140 3.71 -1.22 -8.94
N THR A 141 3.62 -1.62 -7.68
CA THR A 141 2.40 -1.44 -6.88
C THR A 141 2.43 -0.08 -6.21
N ILE A 142 1.47 0.77 -6.54
CA ILE A 142 1.32 2.10 -5.95
C ILE A 142 0.15 2.09 -4.99
N THR A 143 0.42 2.45 -3.74
CA THR A 143 -0.61 2.63 -2.72
C THR A 143 -1.10 4.07 -2.76
N LEU A 144 -2.39 4.25 -3.07
CA LEU A 144 -3.06 5.54 -3.15
C LEU A 144 -3.88 5.78 -1.88
N PHE A 145 -3.73 6.97 -1.30
CA PHE A 145 -4.57 7.48 -0.23
C PHE A 145 -5.29 8.72 -0.71
N ASN A 146 -6.63 8.68 -0.77
CA ASN A 146 -7.46 9.73 -1.37
C ASN A 146 -7.00 10.13 -2.78
N GLY A 147 -6.56 9.17 -3.58
CA GLY A 147 -6.06 9.39 -4.93
C GLY A 147 -4.63 9.93 -5.05
N VAL A 148 -3.93 10.12 -3.92
CA VAL A 148 -2.54 10.60 -3.90
C VAL A 148 -1.61 9.43 -3.62
N SER A 149 -0.47 9.37 -4.33
CA SER A 149 0.54 8.34 -4.13
C SER A 149 1.13 8.41 -2.73
N LEU A 150 0.95 7.36 -1.94
CA LEU A 150 1.44 7.26 -0.57
C LEU A 150 2.74 6.46 -0.49
N SER A 151 2.82 5.36 -1.23
CA SER A 151 4.00 4.52 -1.34
C SER A 151 4.05 3.78 -2.66
N VAL A 152 5.26 3.45 -3.11
CA VAL A 152 5.54 2.67 -4.31
C VAL A 152 6.40 1.48 -3.95
N ALA A 153 6.00 0.29 -4.37
CA ALA A 153 6.73 -0.94 -4.17
C ALA A 153 7.00 -1.63 -5.51
N ALA A 154 8.22 -2.10 -5.71
CA ALA A 154 8.57 -2.92 -6.86
C ALA A 154 8.22 -4.39 -6.58
N PRO A 155 7.59 -5.13 -7.52
CA PRO A 155 7.06 -6.48 -7.28
C PRO A 155 8.15 -7.52 -6.98
N ASN A 156 9.34 -7.34 -7.49
CA ASN A 156 10.44 -8.32 -7.37
C ASN A 156 11.19 -8.28 -6.03
N PHE A 157 10.85 -7.35 -5.14
CA PHE A 157 11.58 -7.21 -3.89
C PHE A 157 11.17 -8.21 -2.79
N VAL A 158 9.99 -8.80 -2.91
CA VAL A 158 9.42 -9.70 -1.91
C VAL A 158 9.84 -11.15 -2.17
N GLU A 159 9.96 -11.56 -3.43
CA GLU A 159 10.29 -12.94 -3.79
C GLU A 159 11.75 -13.32 -3.51
N LEU A 160 12.69 -12.39 -3.68
CA LEU A 160 14.12 -12.64 -3.43
C LEU A 160 14.46 -12.81 -1.95
N VAL A 161 13.73 -12.17 -1.05
CA VAL A 161 13.94 -12.30 0.40
C VAL A 161 13.42 -13.63 0.94
N ILE A 162 12.35 -14.17 0.36
CA ILE A 162 11.75 -15.44 0.78
C ILE A 162 12.58 -16.64 0.30
N THR A 163 13.20 -16.55 -0.89
CA THR A 163 14.03 -17.62 -1.42
C THR A 163 15.38 -17.75 -0.71
N GLU A 164 15.95 -16.66 -0.22
CA GLU A 164 17.19 -16.72 0.57
C GLU A 164 17.00 -17.33 1.97
N ASN A 165 15.85 -17.12 2.59
CA ASN A 165 15.56 -17.68 3.90
C ASN A 165 15.24 -19.19 3.89
N ASP A 166 14.79 -19.73 2.78
CA ASP A 166 14.45 -21.16 2.67
C ASP A 166 15.69 -22.06 2.45
N GLN A 167 16.82 -21.49 2.02
CA GLN A 167 18.04 -22.25 1.78
C GLN A 167 18.99 -22.31 2.99
N GLY A 168 18.74 -21.54 4.04
CA GLY A 168 19.56 -21.51 5.25
C GLY A 168 19.30 -22.59 6.28
N LEU A 169 18.33 -23.48 6.09
CA LEU A 169 17.89 -24.47 7.08
C LEU A 169 18.17 -25.93 6.74
N LYS A 170 18.98 -26.23 5.75
CA LYS A 170 19.57 -27.55 5.57
C LYS A 170 21.01 -27.57 6.05
N GLY A 171 21.18 -27.37 7.34
CA GLY A 171 22.41 -27.78 8.03
C GLY A 171 22.41 -29.30 8.09
N ASP A 172 23.25 -29.95 7.29
CA ASP A 172 23.59 -31.34 7.45
C ASP A 172 24.19 -31.58 8.85
N ILE A 173 23.43 -32.24 9.69
CA ILE A 173 23.97 -32.91 10.86
C ILE A 173 24.39 -34.30 10.40
N SER A 174 25.54 -34.38 9.79
CA SER A 174 26.24 -35.60 9.57
C SER A 174 26.85 -36.02 10.89
N GLY A 175 26.15 -36.81 11.67
CA GLY A 175 26.67 -37.48 12.83
C GLY A 175 27.65 -38.56 12.42
N GLY A 176 28.96 -38.30 12.55
CA GLY A 176 30.01 -39.29 12.44
C GLY A 176 29.95 -40.26 13.59
N GLY A 177 29.43 -41.45 13.36
CA GLY A 177 29.58 -42.60 14.27
C GLY A 177 30.99 -43.12 14.20
N GLY A 178 31.79 -42.84 15.24
CA GLY A 178 33.04 -43.53 15.45
C GLY A 178 32.79 -44.90 16.08
N LYS A 179 33.00 -45.97 15.34
CA LYS A 179 33.19 -47.32 15.87
C LYS A 179 34.57 -47.43 16.42
N HIS A 180 34.68 -47.74 17.71
CA HIS A 180 35.86 -48.34 18.28
C HIS A 180 35.66 -49.84 18.35
N GLU A 181 36.49 -50.58 17.65
CA GLU A 181 36.78 -51.97 17.91
C GLU A 181 38.21 -52.11 18.48
N ASN A 182 38.27 -52.93 19.51
CA ASN A 182 39.38 -53.48 20.27
C ASN A 182 40.01 -52.61 21.33
#